data_e9564d946d024a986f53c3fbddb37da0
#
_entry.id   e9564d946d024a986f53c3fbddb37da0
#
_cell.length_a   1.000
_cell.length_b   1.000
_cell.length_c   1.000
_cell.angle_alpha   90.00
_cell.angle_beta   90.00
_cell.angle_gamma   90.00
#
_symmetry.space_group_name_H-M   'P 1'
#
loop_
_entity.id
_entity.type
_entity.pdbx_description
1 polymer ?
#
loop_
_entity_poly.entity_id
_entity_poly.type
_entity_poly.pdbx_seq_one_letter_code
_entity_poly.pdbx_strand_id
1 'polypeptide(L)' 'MATQIFVNLPVRALDKSVAFFTGLGFSFDERFCDDTAACMVVSDSIYVMLLTHDKFRGFTPNPICDARKSTEVLLCLSL' A
#
# COMPACT_ATOMS: atom_id res chain seq x y z
N MET A 1 24.07 7.11 -2.97
CA MET A 1 22.95 7.12 -2.02
C MET A 1 21.69 6.58 -2.70
N ALA A 2 21.06 5.59 -2.10
CA ALA A 2 19.87 4.98 -2.70
C ALA A 2 18.64 5.84 -2.42
N THR A 3 17.86 6.10 -3.46
CA THR A 3 16.55 6.75 -3.32
C THR A 3 15.51 5.66 -3.11
N GLN A 4 14.63 5.84 -2.13
CA GLN A 4 13.54 4.93 -1.85
C GLN A 4 12.20 5.57 -2.23
N ILE A 5 11.28 4.75 -2.70
CA ILE A 5 9.93 5.20 -2.97
C ILE A 5 8.94 4.40 -2.12
N PHE A 6 7.98 5.10 -1.51
CA PHE A 6 6.88 4.51 -0.76
C PHE A 6 5.58 4.93 -1.41
N VAL A 7 4.91 4.00 -2.09
CA VAL A 7 3.61 4.25 -2.69
C VAL A 7 2.54 3.93 -1.65
N ASN A 8 1.68 4.89 -1.34
CA ASN A 8 0.64 4.72 -0.32
C ASN A 8 -0.70 4.48 -0.99
N LEU A 9 -1.33 3.35 -0.68
CA LEU A 9 -2.61 2.96 -1.25
C LEU A 9 -3.63 2.71 -0.15
N PRO A 10 -4.85 3.26 -0.26
CA PRO A 10 -5.91 2.95 0.69
C PRO A 10 -6.51 1.58 0.36
N VAL A 11 -6.78 0.78 1.40
CA VAL A 11 -7.43 -0.52 1.24
C VAL A 11 -8.60 -0.63 2.21
N ARG A 12 -9.67 -1.32 1.78
CA ARG A 12 -10.86 -1.48 2.60
C ARG A 12 -10.64 -2.44 3.75
N ALA A 13 -9.96 -3.56 3.50
CA ALA A 13 -9.67 -4.59 4.49
C ALA A 13 -8.19 -4.92 4.43
N LEU A 14 -7.42 -4.39 5.38
CA LEU A 14 -5.97 -4.52 5.40
C LEU A 14 -5.50 -5.97 5.48
N ASP A 15 -6.12 -6.76 6.36
CA ASP A 15 -5.77 -8.17 6.54
C ASP A 15 -5.97 -8.99 5.25
N LYS A 16 -7.04 -8.72 4.52
CA LYS A 16 -7.31 -9.40 3.25
C LYS A 16 -6.31 -9.01 2.18
N SER A 17 -5.94 -7.73 2.14
CA SER A 17 -4.95 -7.23 1.18
C SER A 17 -3.57 -7.82 1.45
N VAL A 18 -3.17 -7.91 2.72
CA VAL A 18 -1.90 -8.53 3.10
C VAL A 18 -1.89 -10.00 2.69
N ALA A 19 -2.98 -10.74 2.95
CA ALA A 19 -3.08 -12.14 2.57
C ALA A 19 -3.00 -12.33 1.05
N PHE A 20 -3.65 -11.44 0.30
CA PHE A 20 -3.64 -11.49 -1.16
C PHE A 20 -2.21 -11.34 -1.71
N PHE A 21 -1.51 -10.31 -1.28
CA PHE A 21 -0.16 -10.05 -1.77
C PHE A 21 0.86 -11.07 -1.27
N THR A 22 0.68 -11.58 -0.06
CA THR A 22 1.52 -12.69 0.45
C THR A 22 1.35 -13.93 -0.43
N GLY A 23 0.12 -14.22 -0.86
CA GLY A 23 -0.16 -15.32 -1.77
C GLY A 23 0.48 -15.16 -3.14
N LEU A 24 0.77 -13.92 -3.56
CA LEU A 24 1.48 -13.64 -4.80
C LEU A 24 3.00 -13.70 -4.67
N GLY A 25 3.52 -13.90 -3.47
CA GLY A 25 4.95 -14.02 -3.23
C GLY A 25 5.63 -12.78 -2.66
N PHE A 26 4.88 -11.72 -2.35
CA PHE A 26 5.46 -10.52 -1.73
C PHE A 26 5.63 -10.74 -0.24
N SER A 27 6.65 -10.11 0.34
CA SER A 27 6.87 -10.09 1.77
C SER A 27 6.57 -8.71 2.35
N PHE A 28 6.41 -8.64 3.66
CA PHE A 28 6.09 -7.41 4.36
C PHE A 28 7.14 -7.13 5.42
N ASP A 29 7.49 -5.85 5.60
CA ASP A 29 8.42 -5.44 6.65
C ASP A 29 7.64 -5.20 7.93
N GLU A 30 7.74 -6.12 8.87
CA GLU A 30 6.96 -6.09 10.11
C GLU A 30 7.26 -4.87 10.98
N ARG A 31 8.43 -4.26 10.82
CA ARG A 31 8.80 -3.05 11.59
C ARG A 31 7.88 -1.88 11.28
N PHE A 32 7.24 -1.89 10.12
CA PHE A 32 6.36 -0.83 9.66
C PHE A 32 4.91 -1.30 9.49
N CYS A 33 4.57 -2.45 10.06
CA CYS A 33 3.21 -3.00 10.01
C CYS A 33 2.52 -2.85 11.35
N ASP A 34 1.25 -2.44 11.32
CA ASP A 34 0.38 -2.40 12.49
C ASP A 34 -1.07 -2.60 12.06
N ASP A 35 -2.04 -2.29 12.93
CA ASP A 35 -3.47 -2.47 12.62
C ASP A 35 -3.96 -1.55 11.50
N THR A 36 -3.21 -0.49 11.18
CA THR A 36 -3.64 0.53 10.23
C THR A 36 -2.80 0.57 8.97
N ALA A 37 -1.66 -0.11 8.93
CA ALA A 37 -0.72 -0.04 7.83
C ALA A 37 0.08 -1.32 7.68
N ALA A 38 0.43 -1.65 6.44
CA ALA A 38 1.33 -2.75 6.13
C ALA A 38 2.31 -2.29 5.06
N CYS A 39 3.60 -2.57 5.26
CA CYS A 39 4.66 -2.19 4.33
C CYS A 39 5.02 -3.39 3.46
N MET A 40 4.56 -3.40 2.23
CA MET A 40 4.90 -4.43 1.25
C MET A 40 6.24 -4.12 0.62
N VAL A 41 7.16 -5.08 0.68
CA VAL A 41 8.50 -4.93 0.10
C VAL A 41 8.45 -5.39 -1.36
N VAL A 42 8.66 -4.46 -2.29
CA VAL A 42 8.76 -4.78 -3.71
C VAL A 42 10.21 -5.04 -4.09
N SER A 43 11.11 -4.18 -3.61
CA SER A 43 12.54 -4.33 -3.78
C SER A 43 13.26 -3.59 -2.66
N ASP A 44 14.59 -3.53 -2.72
CA ASP A 44 15.40 -2.84 -1.71
C ASP A 44 15.07 -1.34 -1.58
N SER A 45 14.52 -0.75 -2.63
CA SER A 45 14.25 0.70 -2.67
C SER A 45 12.79 1.03 -3.00
N ILE A 46 11.95 0.03 -3.24
CA ILE A 46 10.55 0.25 -3.63
C ILE A 46 9.63 -0.46 -2.65
N TYR A 47 8.73 0.30 -2.04
CA TYR A 47 7.79 -0.19 -1.04
C TYR A 47 6.38 0.30 -1.37
N VAL A 48 5.39 -0.52 -1.01
CA VAL A 48 3.98 -0.12 -1.11
C VAL A 48 3.39 -0.20 0.29
N MET A 49 2.91 0.94 0.78
CA MET A 49 2.23 1.01 2.06
C MET A 49 0.74 0.81 1.82
N LEU A 50 0.21 -0.28 2.34
CA LEU A 50 -1.23 -0.52 2.33
C LEU A 50 -1.80 0.08 3.60
N LEU A 51 -2.72 1.03 3.48
CA LEU A 51 -3.24 1.80 4.60
C LEU A 51 -4.74 1.59 4.73
N THR A 52 -5.24 1.51 5.96
CA THR A 52 -6.68 1.60 6.17
C THR A 52 -7.18 2.97 5.70
N HIS A 53 -8.47 3.08 5.41
CA HIS A 53 -9.03 4.36 4.97
C HIS A 53 -8.83 5.46 6.00
N ASP A 54 -8.98 5.16 7.28
CA ASP A 54 -8.76 6.15 8.34
C ASP A 54 -7.32 6.63 8.39
N LYS A 55 -6.36 5.71 8.24
CA LYS A 55 -4.95 6.07 8.21
C LYS A 55 -4.62 6.93 6.99
N PHE A 56 -5.16 6.54 5.82
CA PHE A 56 -4.94 7.27 4.58
C PHE A 56 -5.48 8.71 4.67
N ARG A 57 -6.64 8.88 5.28
CA ARG A 57 -7.24 10.21 5.45
C ARG A 57 -6.37 11.16 6.27
N GLY A 58 -5.48 10.62 7.10
CA GLY A 58 -4.53 11.42 7.86
C GLY A 58 -3.45 12.06 7.01
N PHE A 59 -3.25 11.59 5.77
CA PHE A 59 -2.19 12.10 4.89
C PHE A 59 -2.70 13.07 3.84
N THR A 60 -4.00 13.18 3.64
CA THR A 60 -4.56 14.05 2.61
C THR A 60 -5.89 14.64 3.06
N PRO A 61 -6.16 15.92 2.76
CA PRO A 61 -7.47 16.52 3.04
C PRO A 61 -8.53 16.11 2.02
N ASN A 62 -8.15 15.48 0.92
CA ASN A 62 -9.07 15.10 -0.14
C ASN A 62 -9.76 13.77 0.18
N PRO A 63 -11.01 13.58 -0.30
CA PRO A 63 -11.69 12.29 -0.14
C PRO A 63 -10.93 11.18 -0.85
N ILE A 64 -11.05 9.96 -0.32
CA ILE A 64 -10.49 8.78 -0.97
C ILE A 64 -11.30 8.49 -2.22
N CYS A 65 -10.59 8.26 -3.35
CA CYS A 65 -11.21 7.91 -4.62
C CYS A 65 -11.88 6.54 -4.54
N ASP A 66 -13.11 6.43 -5.06
CA ASP A 66 -13.74 5.12 -5.26
C ASP A 66 -13.17 4.52 -6.54
N ALA A 67 -12.29 3.52 -6.38
CA ALA A 67 -11.57 2.91 -7.50
C ALA A 67 -12.51 2.20 -8.49
N ARG A 68 -13.76 1.94 -8.12
CA ARG A 68 -14.75 1.38 -9.04
C ARG A 68 -15.35 2.42 -9.96
N LYS A 69 -15.24 3.71 -9.61
CA LYS A 69 -15.83 4.83 -10.35
C LYS A 69 -14.80 5.73 -11.00
N SER A 70 -13.62 5.83 -10.40
CA SER A 70 -12.58 6.77 -10.84
C SER A 70 -11.22 6.12 -10.73
N THR A 71 -10.29 6.55 -11.56
CA THR A 71 -8.91 6.09 -11.53
C THR A 71 -7.99 7.29 -11.33
N GLU A 72 -7.27 7.33 -10.21
CA GLU A 72 -6.30 8.40 -9.94
C GLU A 72 -4.93 8.07 -10.51
N VAL A 73 -4.55 6.79 -10.44
CA VAL A 73 -3.20 6.37 -10.79
C VAL A 73 -3.24 4.94 -11.30
N LEU A 74 -2.34 4.64 -12.23
CA LEU A 74 -2.11 3.26 -12.68
C LEU A 74 -0.69 2.89 -12.30
N LEU A 75 -0.55 1.77 -11.58
CA LEU A 75 0.75 1.25 -11.16
C LEU A 75 0.96 -0.11 -11.81
N CYS A 76 2.14 -0.30 -12.38
CA CYS A 76 2.53 -1.56 -13.00
C CYS A 76 3.81 -2.06 -12.38
N LEU A 77 3.82 -3.31 -11.94
CA LEU A 77 5.02 -3.98 -11.45
C LEU A 77 5.44 -5.02 -12.48
N SER A 78 6.69 -4.94 -12.90
CA SER A 78 7.27 -5.90 -13.84
C SER A 78 8.15 -6.88 -13.07
N LEU A 79 7.88 -8.15 -13.23
CA LEU A 79 8.62 -9.21 -12.54
C LEU A 79 9.57 -9.92 -13.49
#